data_533588b982104f958e6aa414426e4212
#
_entry.id   533588b982104f958e6aa414426e4212
#
_cell.length_a   1.000
_cell.length_b   1.000
_cell.length_c   1.000
_cell.angle_alpha   90.00
_cell.angle_beta   90.00
_cell.angle_gamma   90.00
#
_symmetry.space_group_name_H-M   'P 1'
#
loop_
_entity.id
_entity.type
_entity.pdbx_description
1 polymer ?
#
loop_
_entity_poly.entity_id
_entity_poly.type
_entity_poly.pdbx_seq_one_letter_code
_entity_poly.pdbx_strand_id
1 'polypeptide(L)'
;MGGPDEARVALLGALPRGLRSRVAGTFACEVSASDRAVLTRTRNLMDAAERGGEVELVSHIMEGARNRGLAAIGWEQTLPALLEGRIHKLVLVEGLRKRGRSCPRGHLAAGRGSRLCSLCQEPLGASRDLTEAAVGTALDTQASVEMVRGQAARRLRSEGGICAILRY
;
A
#
# COMPACT_ATOMS: atom_id res chain seq x y z
N MET A 1 11.58 20.60 4.42
CA MET A 1 12.36 21.72 4.98
C MET A 1 11.59 23.01 4.82
N GLY A 2 11.53 23.86 5.86
CA GLY A 2 10.91 25.19 5.83
C GLY A 2 11.94 26.29 6.06
N GLY A 3 11.71 27.49 5.50
CA GLY A 3 12.54 28.67 5.73
C GLY A 3 12.48 29.68 4.58
N PRO A 4 13.21 30.81 4.70
CA PRO A 4 13.39 31.75 3.60
C PRO A 4 13.99 31.08 2.37
N ASP A 5 13.69 31.58 1.19
CA ASP A 5 14.06 30.95 -0.08
C ASP A 5 15.58 30.76 -0.21
N GLU A 6 16.35 31.80 0.10
CA GLU A 6 17.80 31.76 0.02
C GLU A 6 18.40 30.70 0.94
N ALA A 7 17.92 30.60 2.19
CA ALA A 7 18.39 29.64 3.16
C ALA A 7 18.07 28.19 2.74
N ARG A 8 16.87 27.97 2.16
CA ARG A 8 16.48 26.64 1.65
C ARG A 8 17.36 26.19 0.49
N VAL A 9 17.62 27.11 -0.47
CA VAL A 9 18.48 26.82 -1.62
C VAL A 9 19.91 26.52 -1.16
N ALA A 10 20.47 27.36 -0.28
CA ALA A 10 21.81 27.16 0.27
C ALA A 10 21.94 25.83 1.02
N LEU A 11 20.97 25.51 1.89
CA LEU A 11 20.97 24.25 2.64
C LEU A 11 20.85 23.03 1.73
N LEU A 12 19.93 23.07 0.75
CA LEU A 12 19.80 21.98 -0.23
C LEU A 12 21.08 21.77 -1.02
N GLY A 13 21.76 22.86 -1.41
CA GLY A 13 23.04 22.81 -2.10
C GLY A 13 24.16 22.18 -1.25
N ALA A 14 24.15 22.42 0.06
CA ALA A 14 25.14 21.90 1.01
C ALA A 14 24.89 20.45 1.43
N LEU A 15 23.67 19.91 1.23
CA LEU A 15 23.36 18.53 1.61
C LEU A 15 24.09 17.52 0.71
N PRO A 16 24.69 16.46 1.30
CA PRO A 16 25.19 15.32 0.55
C PRO A 16 24.05 14.67 -0.29
N ARG A 17 24.41 14.06 -1.44
CA ARG A 17 23.44 13.45 -2.36
C ARG A 17 22.49 12.48 -1.67
N GLY A 18 22.98 11.62 -0.79
CA GLY A 18 22.17 10.64 -0.05
C GLY A 18 21.16 11.25 0.93
N LEU A 19 21.42 12.47 1.45
CA LEU A 19 20.47 13.20 2.29
C LEU A 19 19.51 14.05 1.46
N ARG A 20 19.96 14.57 0.33
CA ARG A 20 19.13 15.35 -0.59
C ARG A 20 17.96 14.53 -1.12
N SER A 21 18.15 13.26 -1.45
CA SER A 21 17.09 12.34 -1.89
C SER A 21 16.05 12.02 -0.82
N ARG A 22 16.36 12.27 0.46
CA ARG A 22 15.43 12.09 1.59
C ARG A 22 14.58 13.33 1.89
N VAL A 23 14.82 14.45 1.21
CA VAL A 23 14.03 15.66 1.39
C VAL A 23 12.69 15.49 0.69
N ALA A 24 11.63 15.27 1.44
CA ALA A 24 10.27 15.09 0.94
C ALA A 24 9.71 16.34 0.24
N GLY A 25 10.31 17.51 0.49
CA GLY A 25 9.96 18.77 -0.16
C GLY A 25 10.35 19.99 0.66
N THR A 26 10.03 21.16 0.13
CA THR A 26 10.32 22.44 0.78
C THR A 26 9.11 23.37 0.77
N PHE A 27 9.05 24.28 1.75
CA PHE A 27 8.07 25.35 1.78
C PHE A 27 8.68 26.67 2.27
N ALA A 28 8.19 27.78 1.74
CA ALA A 28 8.61 29.09 2.17
C ALA A 28 7.98 29.44 3.54
N CYS A 29 8.78 29.91 4.47
CA CYS A 29 8.28 30.51 5.72
C CYS A 29 9.30 31.54 6.22
N GLU A 30 8.78 32.55 6.94
CA GLU A 30 9.60 33.54 7.61
C GLU A 30 10.26 32.95 8.87
N VAL A 31 11.39 33.53 9.30
CA VAL A 31 12.08 33.13 10.54
C VAL A 31 11.20 33.35 11.78
N SER A 32 10.32 34.34 11.72
CA SER A 32 9.34 34.68 12.77
C SER A 32 8.07 33.82 12.76
N ALA A 33 7.95 32.85 11.83
CA ALA A 33 6.75 32.02 11.73
C ALA A 33 6.52 31.22 13.02
N SER A 34 5.28 31.19 13.49
CA SER A 34 4.92 30.41 14.67
C SER A 34 5.08 28.90 14.45
N ASP A 35 5.40 28.15 15.52
CA ASP A 35 5.52 26.70 15.48
C ASP A 35 4.28 26.03 14.87
N ARG A 36 3.09 26.53 15.21
CA ARG A 36 1.85 26.03 14.66
C ARG A 36 1.76 26.17 13.13
N ALA A 37 2.21 27.32 12.61
CA ALA A 37 2.21 27.55 11.15
C ALA A 37 3.23 26.63 10.45
N VAL A 38 4.40 26.46 11.04
CA VAL A 38 5.43 25.53 10.54
C VAL A 38 4.93 24.09 10.55
N LEU A 39 4.36 23.62 11.66
CA LEU A 39 3.81 22.28 11.80
C LEU A 39 2.70 22.02 10.77
N THR A 40 1.78 22.96 10.57
CA THR A 40 0.70 22.80 9.59
C THR A 40 1.24 22.63 8.17
N ARG A 41 2.21 23.46 7.75
CA ARG A 41 2.83 23.38 6.44
C ARG A 41 3.63 22.09 6.27
N THR A 42 4.35 21.67 7.32
CA THR A 42 5.09 20.41 7.32
C THR A 42 4.16 19.22 7.14
N ARG A 43 3.05 19.15 7.88
CA ARG A 43 2.05 18.08 7.73
C ARG A 43 1.49 18.04 6.30
N ASN A 44 1.07 19.18 5.76
CA ASN A 44 0.54 19.23 4.40
C ASN A 44 1.55 18.73 3.35
N LEU A 45 2.83 19.06 3.53
CA LEU A 45 3.90 18.63 2.65
C LEU A 45 4.16 17.12 2.78
N MET A 46 4.19 16.59 4.01
CA MET A 46 4.34 15.17 4.27
C MET A 46 3.16 14.37 3.69
N ASP A 47 1.94 14.82 3.95
CA ASP A 47 0.74 14.20 3.39
C ASP A 47 0.73 14.22 1.85
N ALA A 48 1.26 15.26 1.22
CA ALA A 48 1.37 15.33 -0.23
C ALA A 48 2.43 14.36 -0.77
N ALA A 49 3.57 14.24 -0.08
CA ALA A 49 4.63 13.31 -0.45
C ALA A 49 4.18 11.84 -0.29
N GLU A 50 3.50 11.51 0.82
CA GLU A 50 2.91 10.18 1.04
C GLU A 50 1.91 9.83 -0.06
N ARG A 51 0.97 10.73 -0.37
CA ARG A 51 0.01 10.52 -1.46
C ARG A 51 0.68 10.34 -2.83
N GLY A 52 1.77 11.05 -3.09
CA GLY A 52 2.58 10.86 -4.30
C GLY A 52 3.18 9.45 -4.35
N GLY A 53 3.81 9.02 -3.27
CA GLY A 53 4.39 7.68 -3.14
C GLY A 53 3.36 6.55 -3.28
N GLU A 54 2.17 6.71 -2.69
CA GLU A 54 1.07 5.74 -2.85
C GLU A 54 0.64 5.58 -4.32
N VAL A 55 0.55 6.70 -5.07
CA VAL A 55 0.18 6.68 -6.49
C VAL A 55 1.26 6.00 -7.33
N GLU A 56 2.52 6.30 -7.08
CA GLU A 56 3.66 5.67 -7.76
C GLU A 56 3.72 4.17 -7.46
N LEU A 57 3.56 3.79 -6.19
CA LEU A 57 3.53 2.38 -5.77
C LEU A 57 2.44 1.59 -6.50
N VAL A 58 1.19 2.07 -6.47
CA VAL A 58 0.07 1.40 -7.16
C VAL A 58 0.31 1.34 -8.66
N SER A 59 0.84 2.40 -9.27
CA SER A 59 1.16 2.42 -10.70
C SER A 59 2.22 1.38 -11.05
N HIS A 60 3.30 1.32 -10.28
CA HIS A 60 4.38 0.33 -10.46
C HIS A 60 3.85 -1.11 -10.36
N ILE A 61 3.01 -1.41 -9.38
CA ILE A 61 2.41 -2.75 -9.22
C ILE A 61 1.51 -3.08 -10.41
N MET A 62 0.69 -2.12 -10.87
CA MET A 62 -0.21 -2.34 -12.01
C MET A 62 0.57 -2.59 -13.32
N GLU A 63 1.66 -1.89 -13.54
CA GLU A 63 2.56 -2.10 -14.66
C GLU A 63 3.27 -3.46 -14.57
N GLY A 64 3.79 -3.80 -13.39
CA GLY A 64 4.43 -5.08 -13.13
C GLY A 64 3.51 -6.26 -13.43
N ALA A 65 2.24 -6.19 -13.00
CA ALA A 65 1.27 -7.26 -13.25
C ALA A 65 0.91 -7.42 -14.75
N ARG A 66 0.81 -6.31 -15.49
CA ARG A 66 0.58 -6.35 -16.96
C ARG A 66 1.73 -6.99 -17.71
N ASN A 67 2.95 -6.76 -17.25
CA ASN A 67 4.17 -7.27 -17.85
C ASN A 67 4.57 -8.67 -17.33
N ARG A 68 3.66 -9.38 -16.64
CA ARG A 68 3.92 -10.67 -15.98
C ARG A 68 5.14 -10.63 -15.04
N GLY A 69 5.35 -9.48 -14.42
CA GLY A 69 6.38 -9.27 -13.40
C GLY A 69 5.97 -9.80 -12.02
N LEU A 70 6.77 -9.45 -11.00
CA LEU A 70 6.54 -9.87 -9.62
C LEU A 70 5.43 -9.04 -8.95
N ALA A 71 4.22 -9.11 -9.49
CA ALA A 71 3.06 -8.38 -8.99
C ALA A 71 1.77 -9.19 -9.16
N ALA A 72 0.82 -8.97 -8.25
CA ALA A 72 -0.52 -9.54 -8.28
C ALA A 72 -1.56 -8.43 -8.09
N ILE A 73 -2.66 -8.49 -8.84
CA ILE A 73 -3.75 -7.52 -8.77
C ILE A 73 -5.08 -8.22 -8.53
N GLY A 74 -5.89 -7.62 -7.67
CA GLY A 74 -7.20 -8.15 -7.31
C GLY A 74 -7.12 -9.41 -6.47
N TRP A 75 -8.26 -9.83 -5.97
CA TRP A 75 -8.36 -10.95 -5.04
C TRP A 75 -7.97 -12.30 -5.65
N GLU A 76 -8.24 -12.49 -6.93
CA GLU A 76 -8.00 -13.77 -7.61
C GLU A 76 -6.51 -14.09 -7.75
N GLN A 77 -5.67 -13.07 -7.98
CA GLN A 77 -4.22 -13.27 -8.09
C GLN A 77 -3.52 -13.15 -6.73
N THR A 78 -4.01 -12.25 -5.87
CA THR A 78 -3.35 -11.96 -4.59
C THR A 78 -3.56 -13.06 -3.55
N LEU A 79 -4.76 -13.67 -3.47
CA LEU A 79 -5.02 -14.71 -2.48
C LEU A 79 -4.14 -15.96 -2.62
N PRO A 80 -3.96 -16.56 -3.80
CA PRO A 80 -3.04 -17.68 -3.94
C PRO A 80 -1.62 -17.32 -3.54
N ALA A 81 -1.10 -16.18 -4.00
CA ALA A 81 0.23 -15.71 -3.66
C ALA A 81 0.41 -15.47 -2.15
N LEU A 82 -0.66 -15.01 -1.48
CA LEU A 82 -0.68 -14.80 -0.04
C LEU A 82 -0.58 -16.13 0.72
N LEU A 83 -1.40 -17.12 0.34
CA LEU A 83 -1.42 -18.44 0.95
C LEU A 83 -0.12 -19.22 0.73
N GLU A 84 0.57 -18.96 -0.37
CA GLU A 84 1.89 -19.53 -0.70
C GLU A 84 3.05 -18.76 -0.04
N GLY A 85 2.78 -17.69 0.71
CA GLY A 85 3.82 -16.88 1.38
C GLY A 85 4.71 -16.08 0.43
N ARG A 86 4.30 -15.90 -0.83
CA ARG A 86 5.07 -15.22 -1.88
C ARG A 86 4.99 -13.70 -1.85
N ILE A 87 4.15 -13.12 -0.98
CA ILE A 87 3.99 -11.66 -0.92
C ILE A 87 5.16 -11.03 -0.17
N HIS A 88 5.77 -10.04 -0.79
CA HIS A 88 6.73 -9.13 -0.17
C HIS A 88 6.02 -7.92 0.46
N LYS A 89 5.12 -7.28 -0.30
CA LYS A 89 4.31 -6.15 0.15
C LYS A 89 2.86 -6.33 -0.30
N LEU A 90 1.93 -6.29 0.65
CA LEU A 90 0.49 -6.26 0.40
C LEU A 90 0.00 -4.81 0.44
N VAL A 91 -0.74 -4.40 -0.57
CA VAL A 91 -1.30 -3.04 -0.68
C VAL A 91 -2.81 -3.13 -0.75
N LEU A 92 -3.49 -2.38 0.11
CA LEU A 92 -4.95 -2.38 0.25
C LEU A 92 -5.50 -0.95 0.24
N VAL A 93 -6.70 -0.80 -0.26
CA VAL A 93 -7.43 0.45 -0.10
C VAL A 93 -7.85 0.59 1.36
N GLU A 94 -7.60 1.77 1.95
CA GLU A 94 -8.05 2.08 3.32
C GLU A 94 -9.57 1.88 3.46
N GLY A 95 -9.98 1.22 4.55
CA GLY A 95 -11.37 0.89 4.81
C GLY A 95 -11.98 -0.15 3.88
N LEU A 96 -11.17 -0.87 3.08
CA LEU A 96 -11.64 -1.98 2.27
C LEU A 96 -12.27 -3.05 3.16
N ARG A 97 -13.47 -3.50 2.77
CA ARG A 97 -14.12 -4.65 3.39
C ARG A 97 -14.56 -5.62 2.31
N LYS A 98 -14.04 -6.83 2.36
CA LYS A 98 -14.37 -7.90 1.43
C LYS A 98 -14.84 -9.11 2.20
N ARG A 99 -16.07 -9.54 1.95
CA ARG A 99 -16.56 -10.81 2.46
C ARG A 99 -16.09 -11.97 1.60
N GLY A 100 -15.72 -13.05 2.24
CA GLY A 100 -15.36 -14.29 1.59
C GLY A 100 -15.54 -15.47 2.53
N ARG A 101 -14.96 -16.61 2.19
CA ARG A 101 -15.07 -17.87 2.92
C ARG A 101 -13.70 -18.38 3.31
N SER A 102 -13.63 -19.23 4.31
CA SER A 102 -12.43 -20.00 4.64
C SER A 102 -12.78 -21.46 4.87
N CYS A 103 -11.86 -22.37 4.56
CA CYS A 103 -11.96 -23.76 4.95
C CYS A 103 -11.40 -23.97 6.37
N PRO A 104 -11.62 -25.17 7.01
CA PRO A 104 -11.06 -25.48 8.32
C PRO A 104 -9.53 -25.39 8.38
N ARG A 105 -8.85 -25.56 7.25
CA ARG A 105 -7.38 -25.41 7.14
C ARG A 105 -6.91 -23.95 7.00
N GLY A 106 -7.83 -22.97 7.04
CA GLY A 106 -7.50 -21.55 6.95
C GLY A 106 -7.34 -21.01 5.54
N HIS A 107 -7.49 -21.81 4.48
CA HIS A 107 -7.43 -21.28 3.12
C HIS A 107 -8.60 -20.33 2.85
N LEU A 108 -8.32 -19.22 2.19
CA LEU A 108 -9.25 -18.14 1.91
C LEU A 108 -9.80 -18.22 0.48
N ALA A 109 -11.07 -17.88 0.30
CA ALA A 109 -11.73 -17.83 -1.02
C ALA A 109 -12.57 -16.55 -1.16
N ALA A 110 -12.33 -15.79 -2.23
CA ALA A 110 -13.02 -14.52 -2.50
C ALA A 110 -14.34 -14.69 -3.27
N GLY A 111 -14.53 -15.80 -3.95
CA GLY A 111 -15.68 -16.07 -4.81
C GLY A 111 -16.90 -16.56 -4.04
N ARG A 112 -18.10 -16.29 -4.59
CA ARG A 112 -19.38 -16.76 -4.02
C ARG A 112 -19.82 -18.15 -4.54
N GLY A 113 -19.18 -18.68 -5.58
CA GLY A 113 -19.68 -19.83 -6.34
C GLY A 113 -19.24 -21.20 -5.82
N SER A 114 -18.04 -21.34 -5.32
CA SER A 114 -17.53 -22.64 -4.87
C SER A 114 -17.98 -22.98 -3.46
N ARG A 115 -18.44 -24.22 -3.26
CA ARG A 115 -18.69 -24.77 -1.93
C ARG A 115 -17.47 -25.45 -1.33
N LEU A 116 -16.49 -25.77 -2.15
CA LEU A 116 -15.27 -26.48 -1.78
C LEU A 116 -14.05 -25.57 -1.97
N CYS A 117 -13.07 -25.74 -1.12
CA CYS A 117 -11.77 -25.10 -1.22
C CYS A 117 -11.01 -25.61 -2.44
N SER A 118 -10.49 -24.71 -3.27
CA SER A 118 -9.72 -25.10 -4.46
C SER A 118 -8.39 -25.77 -4.14
N LEU A 119 -7.86 -25.57 -2.93
CA LEU A 119 -6.56 -26.11 -2.52
C LEU A 119 -6.65 -27.45 -1.79
N CYS A 120 -7.65 -27.64 -0.90
CA CYS A 120 -7.74 -28.84 -0.10
C CYS A 120 -9.07 -29.62 -0.26
N GLN A 121 -9.98 -29.14 -1.12
CA GLN A 121 -11.30 -29.73 -1.38
C GLN A 121 -12.23 -29.81 -0.18
N GLU A 122 -11.84 -29.21 0.96
CA GLU A 122 -12.69 -29.14 2.15
C GLU A 122 -13.82 -28.12 1.99
N PRO A 123 -14.95 -28.30 2.68
CA PRO A 123 -16.06 -27.35 2.60
C PRO A 123 -15.64 -25.96 3.05
N LEU A 124 -16.03 -24.95 2.26
CA LEU A 124 -15.86 -23.54 2.62
C LEU A 124 -16.96 -23.14 3.61
N GLY A 125 -16.55 -22.73 4.80
CA GLY A 125 -17.40 -22.30 5.89
C GLY A 125 -18.02 -20.92 5.73
N ALA A 126 -18.53 -20.36 6.81
CA ALA A 126 -19.23 -19.09 6.86
C ALA A 126 -18.38 -17.90 6.37
N SER A 127 -19.08 -16.84 5.97
CA SER A 127 -18.46 -15.61 5.52
C SER A 127 -17.55 -14.99 6.59
N ARG A 128 -16.31 -14.71 6.23
CA ARG A 128 -15.32 -13.94 7.02
C ARG A 128 -15.03 -12.60 6.37
N ASP A 129 -14.48 -11.68 7.13
CA ASP A 129 -13.81 -10.51 6.55
C ASP A 129 -12.46 -10.97 5.95
N LEU A 130 -12.44 -11.08 4.62
CA LEU A 130 -11.23 -11.47 3.90
C LEU A 130 -10.12 -10.43 4.01
N THR A 131 -10.47 -9.16 4.18
CA THR A 131 -9.49 -8.09 4.29
C THR A 131 -8.67 -8.26 5.56
N GLU A 132 -9.36 -8.48 6.67
CA GLU A 132 -8.71 -8.73 7.96
C GLU A 132 -7.86 -10.02 7.93
N ALA A 133 -8.42 -11.10 7.38
CA ALA A 133 -7.71 -12.36 7.24
C ALA A 133 -6.47 -12.25 6.34
N ALA A 134 -6.57 -11.50 5.23
CA ALA A 134 -5.44 -11.27 4.31
C ALA A 134 -4.32 -10.46 4.98
N VAL A 135 -4.68 -9.42 5.73
CA VAL A 135 -3.70 -8.64 6.50
C VAL A 135 -3.00 -9.51 7.54
N GLY A 136 -3.76 -10.31 8.31
CA GLY A 136 -3.18 -11.24 9.29
C GLY A 136 -2.20 -12.21 8.64
N THR A 137 -2.61 -12.90 7.57
CA THR A 137 -1.73 -13.84 6.84
C THR A 137 -0.49 -13.15 6.27
N ALA A 138 -0.61 -11.91 5.75
CA ALA A 138 0.54 -11.16 5.25
C ALA A 138 1.55 -10.88 6.36
N LEU A 139 1.10 -10.44 7.53
CA LEU A 139 1.95 -10.17 8.68
C LEU A 139 2.61 -11.46 9.23
N ASP A 140 1.87 -12.56 9.31
CA ASP A 140 2.38 -13.87 9.74
C ASP A 140 3.50 -14.37 8.81
N THR A 141 3.42 -14.05 7.52
CA THR A 141 4.45 -14.38 6.52
C THR A 141 5.52 -13.30 6.37
N GLN A 142 5.58 -12.32 7.28
CA GLN A 142 6.55 -11.21 7.27
C GLN A 142 6.48 -10.32 6.01
N ALA A 143 5.31 -10.23 5.40
CA ALA A 143 5.06 -9.24 4.36
C ALA A 143 4.77 -7.87 4.99
N SER A 144 5.22 -6.80 4.33
CA SER A 144 4.79 -5.45 4.71
C SER A 144 3.36 -5.19 4.22
N VAL A 145 2.59 -4.42 4.99
CA VAL A 145 1.22 -4.04 4.62
C VAL A 145 1.14 -2.53 4.51
N GLU A 146 0.57 -2.04 3.41
CA GLU A 146 0.40 -0.62 3.14
C GLU A 146 -1.06 -0.31 2.78
N MET A 147 -1.62 0.72 3.40
CA MET A 147 -2.97 1.19 3.13
C MET A 147 -2.91 2.46 2.29
N VAL A 148 -3.56 2.44 1.13
CA VAL A 148 -3.57 3.57 0.20
C VAL A 148 -4.89 4.33 0.22
N ARG A 149 -4.80 5.65 -0.01
CA ARG A 149 -5.92 6.60 0.01
C ARG A 149 -6.01 7.40 -1.29
N GLY A 150 -6.99 8.27 -1.35
CA GLY A 150 -7.11 9.30 -2.39
C GLY A 150 -7.09 8.74 -3.82
N GLN A 151 -6.18 9.22 -4.64
CA GLN A 151 -6.07 8.85 -6.05
C GLN A 151 -5.61 7.40 -6.24
N ALA A 152 -4.62 6.95 -5.46
CA ALA A 152 -4.15 5.58 -5.45
C ALA A 152 -5.28 4.59 -5.13
N ALA A 153 -6.05 4.88 -4.08
CA ALA A 153 -7.20 4.08 -3.69
C ALA A 153 -8.29 4.02 -4.77
N ARG A 154 -8.60 5.14 -5.43
CA ARG A 154 -9.57 5.15 -6.54
C ARG A 154 -9.15 4.23 -7.67
N ARG A 155 -7.87 4.30 -8.03
CA ARG A 155 -7.29 3.47 -9.09
C ARG A 155 -7.27 1.99 -8.71
N LEU A 156 -6.93 1.66 -7.45
CA LEU A 156 -6.89 0.28 -7.00
C LEU A 156 -8.28 -0.32 -6.77
N ARG A 157 -9.31 0.50 -6.45
CA ARG A 157 -10.70 0.02 -6.29
C ARG A 157 -11.27 -0.60 -7.56
N SER A 158 -10.92 -0.10 -8.75
CA SER A 158 -11.36 -0.70 -10.02
C SER A 158 -10.85 -2.13 -10.21
N GLU A 159 -9.76 -2.46 -9.54
CA GLU A 159 -9.10 -3.78 -9.59
C GLU A 159 -9.40 -4.64 -8.33
N GLY A 160 -10.45 -4.30 -7.59
CA GLY A 160 -10.87 -5.06 -6.41
C GLY A 160 -10.30 -4.58 -5.07
N GLY A 161 -9.54 -3.50 -5.07
CA GLY A 161 -9.07 -2.81 -3.85
C GLY A 161 -7.85 -3.44 -3.17
N ILE A 162 -7.20 -4.42 -3.80
CA ILE A 162 -6.03 -5.13 -3.28
C ILE A 162 -5.03 -5.42 -4.40
N CYS A 163 -3.76 -5.31 -4.09
CA CYS A 163 -2.66 -5.75 -4.95
C CYS A 163 -1.43 -6.11 -4.12
N ALA A 164 -0.41 -6.69 -4.74
CA ALA A 164 0.80 -7.09 -4.05
C ALA A 164 2.05 -7.02 -4.93
N ILE A 165 3.20 -6.80 -4.29
CA ILE A 165 4.53 -7.09 -4.82
C ILE A 165 4.92 -8.49 -4.34
N LEU A 166 5.37 -9.32 -5.25
CA LEU A 166 5.79 -10.70 -4.96
C LEU A 166 7.29 -10.76 -4.71
N ARG A 167 7.73 -11.81 -4.00
CA ARG A 167 9.16 -12.08 -3.73
C ARG A 167 9.83 -12.77 -4.91
N TYR A 168 9.08 -13.66 -5.59
CA TYR A 168 9.50 -14.48 -6.71
C TYR A 168 8.29 -14.96 -7.52
#